data_bd562e423dc9f9097da3ae5953fa18db
#
_entry.id   bd562e423dc9f9097da3ae5953fa18db
#
_cell.length_a   1.000
_cell.length_b   1.000
_cell.length_c   1.000
_cell.angle_alpha   90.00
_cell.angle_beta   90.00
_cell.angle_gamma   90.00
#
_symmetry.space_group_name_H-M   'P 1'
#
loop_
_entity.id
_entity.type
_entity.pdbx_description
1 polymer ?
#
loop_
_entity_poly.entity_id
_entity_poly.type
_entity_poly.pdbx_seq_one_letter_code
_entity_poly.pdbx_strand_id
1 'polypeptide(L)'
;EHAHARGVDVVVTDHHECHGKLPDAAAVVNPRRPDCPYPFKELAGVGVVFKLLCAFETKRAGIPEQDAVRRICADYADLVAIGTIADVMPIRDENRLIVAFGLRRIEHSQRVGLCALIDAVGKRPDGSRSPRAQRITSGFIGYTLAPRINAAGRISSAGLAVELFLTDSREKADA
;
A
#
# COMPACT_ATOMS: atom_id res chain seq x y z
N GLU A 1 -22.21 12.96 -2.19
CA GLU A 1 -23.60 13.27 -2.59
C GLU A 1 -24.33 12.02 -3.08
N HIS A 2 -23.83 11.31 -4.13
CA HIS A 2 -24.51 10.14 -4.70
C HIS A 2 -24.71 8.99 -3.71
N ALA A 3 -23.71 8.66 -2.88
CA ALA A 3 -23.79 7.64 -1.85
C ALA A 3 -24.78 8.05 -0.75
N HIS A 4 -24.71 9.31 -0.30
CA HIS A 4 -25.59 9.88 0.71
C HIS A 4 -27.06 9.83 0.25
N ALA A 5 -27.34 10.19 -0.99
CA ALA A 5 -28.68 10.11 -1.57
C ALA A 5 -29.26 8.67 -1.60
N ARG A 6 -28.41 7.67 -1.43
CA ARG A 6 -28.77 6.24 -1.33
C ARG A 6 -28.70 5.67 0.10
N GLY A 7 -28.53 6.54 1.10
CA GLY A 7 -28.43 6.14 2.50
C GLY A 7 -27.13 5.38 2.83
N VAL A 8 -26.07 5.61 2.06
CA VAL A 8 -24.76 4.97 2.27
C VAL A 8 -23.81 5.97 2.91
N ASP A 9 -23.33 5.64 4.11
CA ASP A 9 -22.28 6.39 4.79
C ASP A 9 -20.93 6.19 4.08
N VAL A 10 -20.16 7.29 3.97
CA VAL A 10 -18.86 7.29 3.32
C VAL A 10 -17.78 7.73 4.31
N VAL A 11 -16.72 6.97 4.38
CA VAL A 11 -15.46 7.37 5.03
C VAL A 11 -14.43 7.64 3.95
N VAL A 12 -13.84 8.83 3.95
CA VAL A 12 -12.81 9.24 2.99
C VAL A 12 -11.45 9.11 3.65
N THR A 13 -10.52 8.42 3.00
CA THR A 13 -9.09 8.43 3.34
C THR A 13 -8.32 9.11 2.23
N ASP A 14 -7.49 10.10 2.56
CA ASP A 14 -6.72 10.85 1.57
C ASP A 14 -5.41 11.35 2.18
N HIS A 15 -4.47 11.77 1.33
CA HIS A 15 -3.17 12.33 1.72
C HIS A 15 -2.81 13.61 0.92
N HIS A 16 -3.66 14.01 -0.01
CA HIS A 16 -3.45 15.23 -0.79
C HIS A 16 -3.70 16.49 0.05
N GLU A 17 -3.19 17.62 -0.43
CA GLU A 17 -3.49 18.92 0.15
C GLU A 17 -4.99 19.19 0.12
N CYS A 18 -5.53 19.69 1.23
CA CYS A 18 -6.94 20.01 1.33
C CYS A 18 -7.19 21.40 0.79
N HIS A 19 -7.75 21.49 -0.41
CA HIS A 19 -8.15 22.75 -1.03
C HIS A 19 -9.67 22.92 -0.91
N GLY A 20 -10.10 23.99 -0.24
CA GLY A 20 -11.52 24.31 -0.12
C GLY A 20 -12.28 23.49 0.92
N LYS A 21 -13.58 23.28 0.65
CA LYS A 21 -14.48 22.59 1.57
C LYS A 21 -14.26 21.08 1.51
N LEU A 22 -14.13 20.46 2.68
CA LEU A 22 -14.08 18.99 2.79
C LEU A 22 -15.37 18.36 2.28
N PRO A 23 -15.30 17.12 1.72
CA PRO A 23 -16.49 16.38 1.33
C PRO A 23 -17.41 16.13 2.53
N ASP A 24 -18.73 16.17 2.28
CA ASP A 24 -19.75 15.77 3.25
C ASP A 24 -19.73 14.23 3.35
N ALA A 25 -19.06 13.73 4.38
CA ALA A 25 -18.82 12.32 4.63
C ALA A 25 -18.90 12.05 6.15
N ALA A 26 -19.18 10.80 6.53
CA ALA A 26 -19.21 10.38 7.93
C ALA A 26 -17.86 10.63 8.64
N ALA A 27 -16.76 10.50 7.91
CA ALA A 27 -15.43 10.90 8.37
C ALA A 27 -14.51 11.18 7.17
N VAL A 28 -13.56 12.12 7.37
CA VAL A 28 -12.45 12.40 6.43
C VAL A 28 -11.15 12.25 7.19
N VAL A 29 -10.39 11.19 6.87
CA VAL A 29 -9.10 10.86 7.47
C VAL A 29 -8.01 11.32 6.52
N ASN A 30 -7.40 12.47 6.80
CA ASN A 30 -6.30 13.03 6.02
C ASN A 30 -5.37 13.80 6.97
N PRO A 31 -4.08 13.44 7.07
CA PRO A 31 -3.13 14.12 7.94
C PRO A 31 -2.87 15.58 7.54
N ARG A 32 -3.13 15.95 6.27
CA ARG A 32 -2.91 17.31 5.75
C ARG A 32 -4.08 18.27 5.96
N ARG A 33 -5.16 17.81 6.59
CA ARG A 33 -6.22 18.72 7.00
C ARG A 33 -5.68 19.77 7.97
N PRO A 34 -6.08 21.05 7.85
CA PRO A 34 -5.61 22.12 8.74
C PRO A 34 -5.91 21.88 10.22
N ASP A 35 -7.02 21.20 10.52
CA ASP A 35 -7.49 20.87 11.86
C ASP A 35 -6.96 19.52 12.38
N CYS A 36 -6.16 18.80 11.59
CA CYS A 36 -5.62 17.50 11.99
C CYS A 36 -4.37 17.66 12.87
N PRO A 37 -4.37 17.16 14.12
CA PRO A 37 -3.23 17.29 15.03
C PRO A 37 -2.12 16.28 14.74
N TYR A 38 -2.32 15.34 13.79
CA TYR A 38 -1.33 14.31 13.50
C TYR A 38 -0.01 14.93 13.04
N PRO A 39 1.13 14.63 13.70
CA PRO A 39 2.38 15.38 13.47
C PRO A 39 3.01 15.10 12.11
N PHE A 40 2.91 13.88 11.58
CA PHE A 40 3.54 13.50 10.33
C PHE A 40 2.56 13.65 9.15
N LYS A 41 2.80 14.64 8.29
CA LYS A 41 1.90 15.03 7.20
C LYS A 41 2.18 14.33 5.86
N GLU A 42 3.26 13.55 5.78
CA GLU A 42 3.79 13.03 4.52
C GLU A 42 3.54 11.53 4.33
N LEU A 43 2.45 11.03 4.90
CA LEU A 43 2.00 9.67 4.58
C LEU A 43 1.48 9.62 3.15
N ALA A 44 1.78 8.55 2.41
CA ALA A 44 1.06 8.18 1.19
C ALA A 44 -0.39 7.77 1.53
N GLY A 45 -1.29 7.71 0.54
CA GLY A 45 -2.66 7.24 0.75
C GLY A 45 -2.73 5.87 1.42
N VAL A 46 -1.88 4.93 0.99
CA VAL A 46 -1.76 3.60 1.62
C VAL A 46 -1.25 3.67 3.06
N GLY A 47 -0.40 4.65 3.39
CA GLY A 47 0.05 4.92 4.76
C GLY A 47 -1.08 5.41 5.67
N VAL A 48 -1.95 6.27 5.15
CA VAL A 48 -3.16 6.72 5.87
C VAL A 48 -4.08 5.54 6.16
N VAL A 49 -4.33 4.68 5.17
CA VAL A 49 -5.12 3.44 5.34
C VAL A 49 -4.48 2.51 6.37
N PHE A 50 -3.15 2.35 6.31
CA PHE A 50 -2.41 1.56 7.29
C PHE A 50 -2.64 2.05 8.73
N LYS A 51 -2.56 3.35 8.98
CA LYS A 51 -2.82 3.94 10.32
C LYS A 51 -4.27 3.72 10.75
N LEU A 52 -5.22 3.88 9.82
CA LEU A 52 -6.63 3.59 10.08
C LEU A 52 -6.85 2.12 10.47
N LEU A 53 -6.22 1.18 9.76
CA LEU A 53 -6.28 -0.25 10.08
C LEU A 53 -5.69 -0.57 11.46
N CYS A 54 -4.57 0.07 11.84
CA CYS A 54 -4.01 -0.09 13.18
C CYS A 54 -4.99 0.38 14.27
N ALA A 55 -5.59 1.55 14.09
CA ALA A 55 -6.58 2.08 15.04
C ALA A 55 -7.84 1.23 15.10
N PHE A 56 -8.30 0.73 13.94
CA PHE A 56 -9.43 -0.18 13.85
C PHE A 56 -9.16 -1.51 14.58
N GLU A 57 -7.99 -2.12 14.34
CA GLU A 57 -7.61 -3.38 14.98
C GLU A 57 -7.48 -3.24 16.50
N THR A 58 -6.92 -2.12 16.98
CA THR A 58 -6.88 -1.78 18.41
C THR A 58 -8.27 -1.83 19.02
N LYS A 59 -9.25 -1.17 18.39
CA LYS A 59 -10.63 -1.14 18.86
C LYS A 59 -11.35 -2.48 18.71
N ARG A 60 -11.24 -3.09 17.53
CA ARG A 60 -11.93 -4.35 17.19
C ARG A 60 -11.49 -5.50 18.07
N ALA A 61 -10.20 -5.66 18.30
CA ALA A 61 -9.63 -6.78 19.05
C ALA A 61 -9.44 -6.47 20.54
N GLY A 62 -9.62 -5.20 20.97
CA GLY A 62 -9.40 -4.79 22.36
C GLY A 62 -7.96 -4.98 22.83
N ILE A 63 -6.98 -4.87 21.93
CA ILE A 63 -5.56 -5.08 22.20
C ILE A 63 -4.81 -3.75 22.28
N PRO A 64 -3.63 -3.71 22.94
CA PRO A 64 -2.76 -2.54 22.94
C PRO A 64 -2.41 -2.10 21.50
N GLU A 65 -2.27 -0.80 21.30
CA GLU A 65 -1.91 -0.23 19.99
C GLU A 65 -0.64 -0.86 19.39
N GLN A 66 0.37 -1.11 20.21
CA GLN A 66 1.63 -1.74 19.77
C GLN A 66 1.41 -3.13 19.17
N ASP A 67 0.48 -3.90 19.70
CA ASP A 67 0.18 -5.25 19.21
C ASP A 67 -0.66 -5.18 17.93
N ALA A 68 -1.59 -4.22 17.83
CA ALA A 68 -2.32 -3.95 16.60
C ALA A 68 -1.36 -3.52 15.48
N VAL A 69 -0.43 -2.61 15.75
CA VAL A 69 0.60 -2.17 14.78
C VAL A 69 1.45 -3.37 14.34
N ARG A 70 1.88 -4.25 15.25
CA ARG A 70 2.66 -5.46 14.88
C ARG A 70 1.88 -6.37 13.94
N ARG A 71 0.59 -6.62 14.22
CA ARG A 71 -0.28 -7.44 13.36
C ARG A 71 -0.43 -6.84 11.98
N ILE A 72 -0.83 -5.58 11.90
CA ILE A 72 -1.06 -4.89 10.63
C ILE A 72 0.25 -4.74 9.84
N CYS A 73 1.40 -4.51 10.49
CA CYS A 73 2.70 -4.56 9.85
C CYS A 73 3.03 -5.94 9.26
N ALA A 74 2.73 -7.01 10.01
CA ALA A 74 2.99 -8.37 9.54
C ALA A 74 2.17 -8.69 8.27
N ASP A 75 0.95 -8.17 8.17
CA ASP A 75 0.04 -8.50 7.08
C ASP A 75 0.22 -7.60 5.85
N TYR A 76 0.56 -6.31 6.03
CA TYR A 76 0.44 -5.31 4.97
C TYR A 76 1.65 -4.41 4.75
N ALA A 77 2.72 -4.48 5.55
CA ALA A 77 3.85 -3.56 5.41
C ALA A 77 4.55 -3.67 4.05
N ASP A 78 4.50 -4.82 3.39
CA ASP A 78 4.98 -5.01 2.02
C ASP A 78 4.22 -4.09 1.04
N LEU A 79 2.89 -4.10 1.07
CA LEU A 79 2.05 -3.27 0.21
C LEU A 79 2.19 -1.79 0.54
N VAL A 80 2.28 -1.45 1.85
CA VAL A 80 2.44 -0.06 2.29
C VAL A 80 3.78 0.51 1.84
N ALA A 81 4.85 -0.28 1.89
CA ALA A 81 6.16 0.12 1.39
C ALA A 81 6.15 0.34 -0.13
N ILE A 82 5.53 -0.58 -0.89
CA ILE A 82 5.40 -0.44 -2.34
C ILE A 82 4.66 0.86 -2.68
N GLY A 83 3.49 1.11 -2.08
CA GLY A 83 2.71 2.29 -2.37
C GLY A 83 3.39 3.59 -1.94
N THR A 84 4.06 3.62 -0.78
CA THR A 84 4.81 4.78 -0.29
C THR A 84 5.95 5.16 -1.25
N ILE A 85 6.68 4.16 -1.76
CA ILE A 85 7.77 4.37 -2.73
C ILE A 85 7.21 4.77 -4.10
N ALA A 86 6.14 4.10 -4.56
CA ALA A 86 5.52 4.37 -5.84
C ALA A 86 4.95 5.79 -5.95
N ASP A 87 4.45 6.32 -4.84
CA ASP A 87 3.92 7.68 -4.71
C ASP A 87 5.00 8.74 -4.45
N VAL A 88 6.27 8.32 -4.48
CA VAL A 88 7.46 9.20 -4.33
C VAL A 88 7.43 10.01 -3.03
N MET A 89 6.83 9.45 -1.99
CA MET A 89 6.77 10.12 -0.69
C MET A 89 8.15 10.18 -0.02
N PRO A 90 8.42 11.24 0.76
CA PRO A 90 9.69 11.37 1.48
C PRO A 90 9.95 10.17 2.41
N ILE A 91 11.10 9.51 2.24
CA ILE A 91 11.50 8.34 3.04
C ILE A 91 12.18 8.82 4.32
N ARG A 92 11.41 9.47 5.19
CA ARG A 92 11.83 9.94 6.51
C ARG A 92 10.79 9.61 7.56
N ASP A 93 11.11 9.77 8.81
CA ASP A 93 10.24 9.52 9.96
C ASP A 93 9.47 8.19 9.85
N GLU A 94 8.16 8.18 9.93
CA GLU A 94 7.33 6.99 9.87
C GLU A 94 7.46 6.25 8.53
N ASN A 95 7.53 6.98 7.41
CA ASN A 95 7.72 6.38 6.10
C ASN A 95 9.01 5.56 6.03
N ARG A 96 10.09 6.05 6.64
CA ARG A 96 11.36 5.33 6.70
C ARG A 96 11.24 3.99 7.44
N LEU A 97 10.55 3.98 8.57
CA LEU A 97 10.34 2.77 9.35
C LEU A 97 9.48 1.76 8.59
N ILE A 98 8.37 2.21 8.03
CA ILE A 98 7.44 1.39 7.24
C ILE A 98 8.17 0.80 6.03
N VAL A 99 8.89 1.64 5.27
CA VAL A 99 9.62 1.19 4.07
C VAL A 99 10.74 0.21 4.43
N ALA A 100 11.53 0.49 5.47
CA ALA A 100 12.62 -0.41 5.89
C ALA A 100 12.09 -1.79 6.31
N PHE A 101 10.98 -1.82 7.05
CA PHE A 101 10.33 -3.08 7.44
C PHE A 101 9.67 -3.77 6.24
N GLY A 102 8.95 -3.00 5.41
CA GLY A 102 8.24 -3.54 4.25
C GLY A 102 9.18 -4.13 3.19
N LEU A 103 10.35 -3.53 2.93
CA LEU A 103 11.35 -4.10 2.01
C LEU A 103 11.81 -5.49 2.47
N ARG A 104 12.04 -5.68 3.78
CA ARG A 104 12.37 -6.99 4.33
C ARG A 104 11.21 -7.99 4.18
N ARG A 105 9.97 -7.52 4.36
CA ARG A 105 8.78 -8.35 4.14
C ARG A 105 8.63 -8.78 2.68
N ILE A 106 8.95 -7.91 1.73
CA ILE A 106 8.92 -8.22 0.29
C ILE A 106 9.97 -9.30 -0.06
N GLU A 107 11.20 -9.21 0.51
CA GLU A 107 12.25 -10.21 0.31
C GLU A 107 11.82 -11.62 0.72
N HIS A 108 10.95 -11.73 1.71
CA HIS A 108 10.43 -12.99 2.28
C HIS A 108 8.92 -13.16 2.11
N SER A 109 8.34 -12.48 1.12
CA SER A 109 6.90 -12.48 0.92
C SER A 109 6.36 -13.88 0.62
N GLN A 110 5.22 -14.17 1.23
CA GLN A 110 4.39 -15.34 0.93
C GLN A 110 3.20 -14.98 0.02
N ARG A 111 3.05 -13.71 -0.33
CA ARG A 111 1.97 -13.23 -1.20
C ARG A 111 2.23 -13.71 -2.62
N VAL A 112 1.42 -14.65 -3.08
CA VAL A 112 1.61 -15.37 -4.37
C VAL A 112 1.75 -14.39 -5.54
N GLY A 113 0.85 -13.41 -5.64
CA GLY A 113 0.88 -12.44 -6.74
C GLY A 113 2.09 -11.51 -6.70
N LEU A 114 2.53 -11.08 -5.52
CA LEU A 114 3.76 -10.27 -5.39
C LEU A 114 4.99 -11.08 -5.80
N CYS A 115 5.07 -12.35 -5.40
CA CYS A 115 6.14 -13.25 -5.82
C CYS A 115 6.15 -13.45 -7.33
N ALA A 116 4.99 -13.68 -7.95
CA ALA A 116 4.85 -13.85 -9.39
C ALA A 116 5.32 -12.59 -10.14
N LEU A 117 4.90 -11.41 -9.69
CA LEU A 117 5.32 -10.14 -10.28
C LEU A 117 6.83 -9.92 -10.18
N ILE A 118 7.45 -10.21 -9.04
CA ILE A 118 8.90 -10.12 -8.86
C ILE A 118 9.63 -11.11 -9.77
N ASP A 119 9.13 -12.34 -9.88
CA ASP A 119 9.70 -13.37 -10.76
C ASP A 119 9.59 -12.96 -12.23
N ALA A 120 8.44 -12.42 -12.66
CA ALA A 120 8.23 -11.97 -14.04
C ALA A 120 9.19 -10.84 -14.43
N VAL A 121 9.41 -9.89 -13.49
CA VAL A 121 10.34 -8.76 -13.69
C VAL A 121 11.80 -9.20 -13.72
N GLY A 122 12.15 -10.26 -12.99
CA GLY A 122 13.49 -10.82 -12.93
C GLY A 122 13.86 -11.74 -14.10
N LYS A 123 12.94 -12.04 -15.02
CA LYS A 123 13.24 -12.84 -16.23
C LYS A 123 14.14 -12.05 -17.17
N ARG A 124 15.27 -12.65 -17.54
CA ARG A 124 16.16 -12.13 -18.59
C ARG A 124 15.61 -12.46 -19.98
N PRO A 125 16.02 -11.73 -21.03
CA PRO A 125 15.61 -12.02 -22.42
C PRO A 125 15.93 -13.45 -22.88
N ASP A 126 16.95 -14.09 -22.27
CA ASP A 126 17.36 -15.47 -22.55
C ASP A 126 16.51 -16.53 -21.83
N GLY A 127 15.46 -16.10 -21.11
CA GLY A 127 14.58 -16.97 -20.34
C GLY A 127 15.18 -17.48 -19.03
N SER A 128 16.46 -17.17 -18.73
CA SER A 128 17.05 -17.50 -17.45
C SER A 128 16.40 -16.70 -16.34
N ARG A 129 16.10 -17.36 -15.22
CA ARG A 129 15.61 -16.65 -14.02
C ARG A 129 16.79 -15.94 -13.38
N SER A 130 16.65 -14.64 -13.21
CA SER A 130 17.48 -13.94 -12.23
C SER A 130 17.22 -14.59 -10.87
N PRO A 131 18.23 -15.05 -10.14
CA PRO A 131 17.99 -15.56 -8.79
C PRO A 131 17.26 -14.47 -7.99
N ARG A 132 16.38 -14.84 -7.08
CA ARG A 132 15.84 -13.99 -6.01
C ARG A 132 16.93 -13.27 -5.17
N ALA A 133 18.17 -13.45 -5.53
CA ALA A 133 19.37 -12.85 -4.97
C ALA A 133 19.53 -11.36 -5.26
N GLN A 134 18.69 -10.74 -6.07
CA GLN A 134 18.68 -9.29 -6.17
C GLN A 134 18.01 -8.72 -4.93
N ARG A 135 18.81 -8.11 -4.08
CA ARG A 135 18.33 -7.42 -2.88
C ARG A 135 17.20 -6.44 -3.25
N ILE A 136 16.03 -6.63 -2.66
CA ILE A 136 14.90 -5.74 -2.85
C ILE A 136 15.25 -4.38 -2.26
N THR A 137 15.31 -3.38 -3.11
CA THR A 137 15.64 -2.00 -2.75
C THR A 137 14.50 -1.05 -3.09
N SER A 138 14.49 0.14 -2.51
CA SER A 138 13.54 1.19 -2.90
C SER A 138 13.66 1.54 -4.38
N GLY A 139 14.87 1.53 -4.94
CA GLY A 139 15.10 1.72 -6.39
C GLY A 139 14.45 0.62 -7.24
N PHE A 140 14.57 -0.65 -6.83
CA PHE A 140 13.88 -1.75 -7.52
C PHE A 140 12.35 -1.56 -7.48
N ILE A 141 11.79 -1.19 -6.32
CA ILE A 141 10.36 -0.92 -6.20
C ILE A 141 9.95 0.26 -7.10
N GLY A 142 10.61 1.41 -6.96
CA GLY A 142 10.21 2.65 -7.64
C GLY A 142 10.40 2.61 -9.15
N TYR A 143 11.51 2.03 -9.64
CA TYR A 143 11.83 2.06 -11.07
C TYR A 143 11.48 0.79 -11.83
N THR A 144 11.18 -0.31 -11.12
CA THR A 144 10.93 -1.58 -11.78
C THR A 144 9.55 -2.15 -11.47
N LEU A 145 9.17 -2.25 -10.21
CA LEU A 145 7.91 -2.87 -9.80
C LEU A 145 6.71 -1.91 -9.94
N ALA A 146 6.80 -0.73 -9.34
CA ALA A 146 5.71 0.25 -9.32
C ALA A 146 5.25 0.70 -10.71
N PRO A 147 6.12 0.95 -11.70
CA PRO A 147 5.68 1.27 -13.06
C PRO A 147 4.81 0.18 -13.70
N ARG A 148 5.06 -1.10 -13.40
CA ARG A 148 4.27 -2.22 -13.93
C ARG A 148 2.89 -2.30 -13.28
N ILE A 149 2.82 -2.09 -11.98
CA ILE A 149 1.55 -2.01 -11.25
C ILE A 149 0.71 -0.83 -11.80
N ASN A 150 1.34 0.33 -11.98
CA ASN A 150 0.67 1.50 -12.54
C ASN A 150 0.22 1.31 -13.99
N ALA A 151 1.01 0.56 -14.79
CA ALA A 151 0.65 0.25 -16.17
C ALA A 151 -0.62 -0.61 -16.27
N ALA A 152 -0.83 -1.55 -15.36
CA ALA A 152 -2.05 -2.36 -15.32
C ALA A 152 -3.32 -1.48 -15.26
N GLY A 153 -3.32 -0.45 -14.41
CA GLY A 153 -4.43 0.50 -14.32
C GLY A 153 -4.63 1.40 -15.54
N ARG A 154 -3.62 1.54 -16.40
CA ARG A 154 -3.69 2.34 -17.63
C ARG A 154 -4.09 1.52 -18.87
N ILE A 155 -3.67 0.27 -18.92
CA ILE A 155 -3.87 -0.63 -20.10
C ILE A 155 -5.19 -1.40 -19.96
N SER A 156 -5.60 -1.76 -18.75
CA SER A 156 -6.79 -2.57 -18.49
C SER A 156 -7.63 -1.93 -17.37
N SER A 157 -7.51 -2.44 -16.16
CA SER A 157 -8.20 -1.87 -15.00
C SER A 157 -7.34 -1.99 -13.74
N ALA A 158 -7.51 -1.08 -12.79
CA ALA A 158 -6.89 -1.20 -11.47
C ALA A 158 -7.30 -2.49 -10.74
N GLY A 159 -8.48 -3.05 -11.08
CA GLY A 159 -8.96 -4.33 -10.57
C GLY A 159 -7.98 -5.48 -10.80
N LEU A 160 -7.32 -5.51 -11.97
CA LEU A 160 -6.33 -6.55 -12.29
C LEU A 160 -5.16 -6.56 -11.29
N ALA A 161 -4.66 -5.38 -10.92
CA ALA A 161 -3.59 -5.27 -9.93
C ALA A 161 -4.08 -5.70 -8.53
N VAL A 162 -5.33 -5.38 -8.18
CA VAL A 162 -5.95 -5.83 -6.93
C VAL A 162 -6.09 -7.36 -6.92
N GLU A 163 -6.61 -7.96 -7.97
CA GLU A 163 -6.74 -9.40 -8.11
C GLU A 163 -5.40 -10.11 -8.00
N LEU A 164 -4.35 -9.57 -8.62
CA LEU A 164 -2.98 -10.10 -8.50
C LEU A 164 -2.52 -10.14 -7.04
N PHE A 165 -2.74 -9.09 -6.27
CA PHE A 165 -2.32 -9.07 -4.86
C PHE A 165 -3.21 -9.88 -3.92
N LEU A 166 -4.42 -10.22 -4.33
CA LEU A 166 -5.37 -11.01 -3.54
C LEU A 166 -5.36 -12.51 -3.88
N THR A 167 -4.77 -12.91 -5.02
CA THR A 167 -4.81 -14.31 -5.43
C THR A 167 -3.89 -15.20 -4.61
N ASP A 168 -4.37 -16.38 -4.25
CA ASP A 168 -3.59 -17.48 -3.67
C ASP A 168 -3.17 -18.52 -4.73
N SER A 169 -3.59 -18.34 -5.99
CA SER A 169 -3.27 -19.23 -7.10
C SER A 169 -2.08 -18.70 -7.91
N ARG A 170 -1.02 -19.49 -7.97
CA ARG A 170 0.16 -19.18 -8.79
C ARG A 170 -0.19 -19.13 -10.29
N GLU A 171 -1.04 -20.02 -10.75
CA GLU A 171 -1.50 -20.06 -12.14
C GLU A 171 -2.21 -18.75 -12.53
N LYS A 172 -3.11 -18.27 -11.67
CA LYS A 172 -3.80 -16.98 -11.90
C LYS A 172 -2.85 -15.79 -11.84
N ALA A 173 -1.82 -15.87 -11.01
CA ALA A 173 -0.85 -14.81 -10.89
C ALA A 173 0.14 -14.74 -12.07
N ASP A 174 0.39 -15.86 -12.75
CA ASP A 174 1.28 -15.96 -13.91
C ASP A 174 0.56 -15.66 -15.23
N ALA A 175 -0.79 -15.66 -15.26
CA ALA A 175 -1.64 -15.37 -16.41
C ALA A 175 -1.74 -13.85 -16.69
#